data_b14d71b1cd8f3fff8977d6755248b38a
#
_entry.id   b14d71b1cd8f3fff8977d6755248b38a
#
_cell.length_a   1.000
_cell.length_b   1.000
_cell.length_c   1.000
_cell.angle_alpha   90.00
_cell.angle_beta   90.00
_cell.angle_gamma   90.00
#
_symmetry.space_group_name_H-M   'P 1'
#
loop_
_entity.id
_entity.type
_entity.pdbx_description
1 polymer ?
#
loop_
_entity_poly.entity_id
_entity_poly.type
_entity_poly.pdbx_seq_one_letter_code
_entity_poly.pdbx_strand_id
1 'polypeptide(L)'
;MLIIYFYIRQMNTFFLIIIGLPALEIFLFIKVGAKVGALNTIALIFLTAVIGIYFARQQGIQTLKSGMVNLYQNKLPIYEIISGASIAVAALMLIIPGFFTDFIGFVLLTPFTRKIFFALALRNKTKTEDHQNTIDGEIVDQKKDDL
;
A
#
# COMPACT_ATOMS: atom_id res chain seq x y z
N MET A 1 15.89 22.39 21.37
CA MET A 1 17.04 21.52 21.04
C MET A 1 16.61 20.14 20.55
N LEU A 2 15.69 19.42 21.22
CA LEU A 2 15.16 18.11 20.81
C LEU A 2 14.46 18.13 19.44
N ILE A 3 13.68 19.15 19.11
CA ILE A 3 12.94 19.30 17.84
C ILE A 3 13.90 19.42 16.65
N ILE A 4 15.00 20.18 16.83
CA ILE A 4 16.02 20.36 15.78
C ILE A 4 16.77 19.04 15.54
N TYR A 5 17.07 18.29 16.62
CA TYR A 5 17.71 16.96 16.51
C TYR A 5 16.82 15.94 15.79
N PHE A 6 15.49 15.99 16.02
CA PHE A 6 14.51 15.16 15.35
C PHE A 6 14.42 15.50 13.86
N TYR A 7 14.42 16.80 13.50
CA TYR A 7 14.38 17.26 12.10
C TYR A 7 15.66 16.88 11.35
N ILE A 8 16.83 17.04 11.95
CA ILE A 8 18.13 16.68 11.33
C ILE A 8 18.21 15.16 11.13
N ARG A 9 17.70 14.37 12.07
CA ARG A 9 17.65 12.91 11.96
C ARG A 9 16.70 12.42 10.86
N GLN A 10 15.55 13.06 10.68
CA GLN A 10 14.62 12.74 9.60
C GLN A 10 15.17 13.16 8.23
N MET A 11 15.78 14.33 8.12
CA MET A 11 16.44 14.76 6.88
C MET A 11 17.56 13.79 6.47
N ASN A 12 18.38 13.35 7.42
CA ASN A 12 19.48 12.42 7.14
C ASN A 12 18.96 11.05 6.64
N THR A 13 17.86 10.55 7.22
CA THR A 13 17.23 9.28 6.80
C THR A 13 16.61 9.40 5.40
N PHE A 14 15.98 10.53 5.09
CA PHE A 14 15.36 10.77 3.78
C PHE A 14 16.42 10.83 2.66
N PHE A 15 17.52 11.57 2.89
CA PHE A 15 18.65 11.61 1.96
C PHE A 15 19.31 10.24 1.79
N LEU A 16 19.42 9.47 2.87
CA LEU A 16 19.98 8.13 2.83
C LEU A 16 19.14 7.16 1.98
N ILE A 17 17.82 7.28 2.03
CA ILE A 17 16.91 6.50 1.18
C ILE A 17 17.00 6.95 -0.28
N ILE A 18 16.95 8.27 -0.55
CA ILE A 18 16.98 8.80 -1.92
C ILE A 18 18.30 8.48 -2.63
N ILE A 19 19.42 8.47 -1.93
CA ILE A 19 20.72 8.17 -2.52
C ILE A 19 21.04 6.69 -2.42
N GLY A 20 20.70 6.06 -1.28
CA GLY A 20 21.02 4.68 -1.00
C GLY A 20 20.23 3.68 -1.86
N LEU A 21 18.96 3.99 -2.15
CA LEU A 21 18.13 3.11 -2.99
C LEU A 21 18.66 3.01 -4.42
N PRO A 22 18.91 4.10 -5.16
CA PRO A 22 19.55 4.02 -6.47
C PRO A 22 20.95 3.40 -6.45
N ALA A 23 21.75 3.67 -5.41
CA ALA A 23 23.06 3.05 -5.27
C ALA A 23 22.96 1.52 -5.11
N LEU A 24 21.99 1.05 -4.32
CA LEU A 24 21.68 -0.38 -4.17
C LEU A 24 21.26 -0.99 -5.51
N GLU A 25 20.40 -0.32 -6.27
CA GLU A 25 19.95 -0.79 -7.58
C GLU A 25 21.12 -0.96 -8.55
N ILE A 26 21.99 0.06 -8.65
CA ILE A 26 23.18 0.00 -9.49
C ILE A 26 24.09 -1.15 -9.05
N PHE A 27 24.30 -1.33 -7.76
CA PHE A 27 25.09 -2.43 -7.23
C PHE A 27 24.49 -3.80 -7.61
N LEU A 28 23.18 -3.96 -7.53
CA LEU A 28 22.49 -5.18 -7.94
C LEU A 28 22.62 -5.41 -9.44
N PHE A 29 22.47 -4.37 -10.27
CA PHE A 29 22.67 -4.47 -11.72
C PHE A 29 24.08 -4.96 -12.07
N ILE A 30 25.11 -4.44 -11.43
CA ILE A 30 26.47 -4.86 -11.63
C ILE A 30 26.66 -6.33 -11.21
N LYS A 31 26.16 -6.72 -10.05
CA LYS A 31 26.27 -8.09 -9.54
C LYS A 31 25.54 -9.12 -10.39
N VAL A 32 24.31 -8.82 -10.79
CA VAL A 32 23.49 -9.69 -11.65
C VAL A 32 24.07 -9.72 -13.05
N GLY A 33 24.40 -8.57 -13.64
CA GLY A 33 24.97 -8.45 -14.96
C GLY A 33 26.30 -9.20 -15.12
N ALA A 34 27.13 -9.22 -14.07
CA ALA A 34 28.37 -9.99 -14.06
C ALA A 34 28.15 -11.50 -14.10
N LYS A 35 26.99 -11.98 -13.58
CA LYS A 35 26.67 -13.44 -13.58
C LYS A 35 25.91 -13.89 -14.79
N VAL A 36 24.89 -13.15 -15.22
CA VAL A 36 23.98 -13.56 -16.30
C VAL A 36 24.30 -12.91 -17.65
N GLY A 37 25.17 -11.90 -17.66
CA GLY A 37 25.53 -11.12 -18.83
C GLY A 37 24.62 -9.89 -19.05
N ALA A 38 25.17 -8.87 -19.69
CA ALA A 38 24.50 -7.58 -19.86
C ALA A 38 23.18 -7.69 -20.66
N LEU A 39 23.18 -8.48 -21.75
CA LEU A 39 21.99 -8.65 -22.59
C LEU A 39 20.84 -9.32 -21.84
N ASN A 40 21.14 -10.36 -21.06
CA ASN A 40 20.15 -11.06 -20.27
C ASN A 40 19.61 -10.16 -19.14
N THR A 41 20.46 -9.33 -18.55
CA THR A 41 20.04 -8.34 -17.54
C THR A 41 19.06 -7.33 -18.12
N ILE A 42 19.34 -6.80 -19.31
CA ILE A 42 18.43 -5.90 -20.01
C ILE A 42 17.10 -6.61 -20.35
N ALA A 43 17.16 -7.84 -20.83
CA ALA A 43 15.95 -8.63 -21.10
C ALA A 43 15.11 -8.86 -19.84
N LEU A 44 15.74 -9.14 -18.70
CA LEU A 44 15.04 -9.28 -17.42
C LEU A 44 14.33 -7.99 -17.00
N ILE A 45 14.98 -6.83 -17.15
CA ILE A 45 14.39 -5.52 -16.84
C ILE A 45 13.13 -5.28 -17.69
N PHE A 46 13.21 -5.51 -18.99
CA PHE A 46 12.05 -5.36 -19.87
C PHE A 46 10.93 -6.36 -19.52
N LEU A 47 11.30 -7.59 -19.21
CA LEU A 47 10.34 -8.62 -18.85
C LEU A 47 9.58 -8.26 -17.57
N THR A 48 10.28 -7.83 -16.51
CA THR A 48 9.65 -7.41 -15.25
C THR A 48 8.74 -6.21 -15.45
N ALA A 49 9.16 -5.21 -16.24
CA ALA A 49 8.35 -4.04 -16.55
C ALA A 49 7.04 -4.42 -17.28
N VAL A 50 7.12 -5.25 -18.32
CA VAL A 50 5.94 -5.71 -19.09
C VAL A 50 4.98 -6.48 -18.20
N ILE A 51 5.49 -7.44 -17.43
CA ILE A 51 4.69 -8.25 -16.50
C ILE A 51 4.05 -7.35 -15.45
N GLY A 52 4.82 -6.42 -14.87
CA GLY A 52 4.33 -5.49 -13.85
C GLY A 52 3.21 -4.60 -14.35
N ILE A 53 3.37 -3.98 -15.52
CA ILE A 53 2.33 -3.15 -16.14
C ILE A 53 1.07 -3.97 -16.43
N TYR A 54 1.21 -5.19 -16.93
CA TYR A 54 0.08 -6.07 -17.18
C TYR A 54 -0.73 -6.36 -15.92
N PHE A 55 -0.07 -6.77 -14.84
CA PHE A 55 -0.73 -7.04 -13.57
C PHE A 55 -1.29 -5.77 -12.92
N ALA A 56 -0.57 -4.65 -12.98
CA ALA A 56 -1.04 -3.37 -12.44
C ALA A 56 -2.32 -2.92 -13.14
N ARG A 57 -2.38 -3.03 -14.48
CA ARG A 57 -3.58 -2.72 -15.26
C ARG A 57 -4.76 -3.62 -14.90
N GLN A 58 -4.54 -4.92 -14.82
CA GLN A 58 -5.59 -5.88 -14.50
C GLN A 58 -6.18 -5.63 -13.11
N GLN A 59 -5.33 -5.45 -12.13
CA GLN A 59 -5.76 -5.19 -10.75
C GLN A 59 -6.37 -3.81 -10.57
N GLY A 60 -5.83 -2.79 -11.25
CA GLY A 60 -6.36 -1.44 -11.24
C GLY A 60 -7.82 -1.43 -11.75
N ILE A 61 -8.10 -2.09 -12.87
CA ILE A 61 -9.46 -2.18 -13.41
C ILE A 61 -10.40 -2.92 -12.44
N GLN A 62 -9.95 -4.02 -11.84
CA GLN A 62 -10.75 -4.75 -10.86
C GLN A 62 -11.07 -3.90 -9.62
N THR A 63 -10.07 -3.18 -9.11
CA THR A 63 -10.24 -2.29 -7.95
C THR A 63 -11.22 -1.16 -8.25
N LEU A 64 -11.14 -0.55 -9.43
CA LEU A 64 -12.09 0.49 -9.85
C LEU A 64 -13.52 -0.05 -9.97
N LYS A 65 -13.69 -1.23 -10.58
CA LYS A 65 -15.01 -1.87 -10.68
C LYS A 65 -15.61 -2.16 -9.31
N SER A 66 -14.82 -2.73 -8.38
CA SER A 66 -15.27 -2.99 -7.00
C SER A 66 -15.65 -1.70 -6.28
N GLY A 67 -14.87 -0.63 -6.45
CA GLY A 67 -15.16 0.67 -5.89
C GLY A 67 -16.50 1.25 -6.38
N MET A 68 -16.77 1.15 -7.69
CA MET A 68 -18.05 1.58 -8.26
C MET A 68 -19.22 0.79 -7.70
N VAL A 69 -19.10 -0.55 -7.60
CA VAL A 69 -20.16 -1.40 -7.03
C VAL A 69 -20.46 -1.01 -5.59
N ASN A 70 -19.43 -0.75 -4.78
CA ASN A 70 -19.63 -0.33 -3.40
C ASN A 70 -20.31 1.04 -3.30
N LEU A 71 -19.99 1.99 -4.18
CA LEU A 71 -20.67 3.29 -4.27
C LEU A 71 -22.16 3.14 -4.60
N TYR A 72 -22.52 2.27 -5.56
CA TYR A 72 -23.93 1.99 -5.88
C TYR A 72 -24.69 1.37 -4.69
N GLN A 73 -23.99 0.68 -3.79
CA GLN A 73 -24.56 0.12 -2.56
C GLN A 73 -24.53 1.11 -1.37
N ASN A 74 -24.26 2.38 -1.61
CA ASN A 74 -24.08 3.40 -0.57
C ASN A 74 -23.01 3.06 0.49
N LYS A 75 -22.01 2.26 0.10
CA LYS A 75 -20.85 1.92 0.95
C LYS A 75 -19.66 2.77 0.55
N LEU A 76 -18.92 3.30 1.53
CA LEU A 76 -17.67 4.02 1.27
C LEU A 76 -16.58 3.04 0.85
N PRO A 77 -16.01 3.16 -0.38
CA PRO A 77 -15.02 2.23 -0.91
C PRO A 77 -13.60 2.55 -0.41
N ILE A 78 -13.41 2.64 0.92
CA ILE A 78 -12.12 3.03 1.52
C ILE A 78 -11.02 2.02 1.17
N TYR A 79 -11.34 0.73 1.18
CA TYR A 79 -10.40 -0.32 0.82
C TYR A 79 -9.95 -0.20 -0.64
N GLU A 80 -10.86 0.10 -1.55
CA GLU A 80 -10.58 0.25 -2.97
C GLU A 80 -9.74 1.48 -3.27
N ILE A 81 -9.95 2.58 -2.55
CA ILE A 81 -9.15 3.80 -2.68
C ILE A 81 -7.70 3.53 -2.25
N ILE A 82 -7.48 2.91 -1.09
CA ILE A 82 -6.15 2.58 -0.60
C ILE A 82 -5.49 1.52 -1.49
N SER A 83 -6.26 0.54 -1.93
CA SER A 83 -5.80 -0.49 -2.86
C SER A 83 -5.37 0.11 -4.19
N GLY A 84 -6.15 1.05 -4.74
CA GLY A 84 -5.82 1.77 -5.97
C GLY A 84 -4.55 2.60 -5.83
N ALA A 85 -4.38 3.32 -4.73
CA ALA A 85 -3.15 4.05 -4.44
C ALA A 85 -1.92 3.11 -4.36
N SER A 86 -2.06 1.96 -3.71
CA SER A 86 -0.99 0.94 -3.63
C SER A 86 -0.62 0.38 -5.00
N ILE A 87 -1.62 0.12 -5.87
CA ILE A 87 -1.38 -0.33 -7.25
C ILE A 87 -0.65 0.75 -8.06
N ALA A 88 -1.02 2.02 -7.91
CA ALA A 88 -0.36 3.11 -8.60
C ALA A 88 1.12 3.24 -8.18
N VAL A 89 1.42 3.16 -6.89
CA VAL A 89 2.79 3.17 -6.38
C VAL A 89 3.57 1.94 -6.89
N ALA A 90 2.97 0.76 -6.85
CA ALA A 90 3.58 -0.45 -7.38
C ALA A 90 3.90 -0.34 -8.88
N ALA A 91 2.97 0.20 -9.66
CA ALA A 91 3.16 0.43 -11.09
C ALA A 91 4.32 1.40 -11.37
N LEU A 92 4.41 2.49 -10.61
CA LEU A 92 5.52 3.44 -10.72
C LEU A 92 6.87 2.78 -10.40
N MET A 93 6.92 1.95 -9.36
CA MET A 93 8.13 1.21 -9.00
C MET A 93 8.57 0.22 -10.09
N LEU A 94 7.62 -0.45 -10.75
CA LEU A 94 7.89 -1.40 -11.82
C LEU A 94 8.22 -0.74 -13.18
N ILE A 95 7.83 0.53 -13.39
CA ILE A 95 8.20 1.31 -14.58
C ILE A 95 9.64 1.82 -14.46
N ILE A 96 10.09 2.18 -13.27
CA ILE A 96 11.47 2.59 -13.00
C ILE A 96 12.29 1.31 -12.83
N PRO A 97 13.15 0.95 -13.79
CA PRO A 97 13.82 -0.35 -13.77
C PRO A 97 14.75 -0.47 -12.56
N GLY A 98 14.51 -1.50 -11.74
CA GLY A 98 15.33 -1.83 -10.61
C GLY A 98 15.05 -3.25 -10.12
N PHE A 99 16.03 -3.96 -9.57
CA PHE A 99 15.80 -5.29 -9.02
C PHE A 99 15.07 -5.24 -7.68
N PHE A 100 15.49 -4.35 -6.82
CA PHE A 100 14.91 -4.22 -5.48
C PHE A 100 13.55 -3.51 -5.54
N THR A 101 13.45 -2.43 -6.33
CA THR A 101 12.19 -1.72 -6.54
C THR A 101 11.16 -2.60 -7.26
N ASP A 102 11.55 -3.40 -8.24
CA ASP A 102 10.68 -4.35 -8.92
C ASP A 102 10.13 -5.38 -7.93
N PHE A 103 10.99 -5.93 -7.06
CA PHE A 103 10.54 -6.87 -6.03
C PHE A 103 9.50 -6.24 -5.09
N ILE A 104 9.75 -5.04 -4.60
CA ILE A 104 8.78 -4.31 -3.76
C ILE A 104 7.50 -4.02 -4.55
N GLY A 105 7.60 -3.57 -5.80
CA GLY A 105 6.48 -3.34 -6.69
C GLY A 105 5.60 -4.57 -6.85
N PHE A 106 6.17 -5.75 -7.11
CA PHE A 106 5.44 -7.01 -7.19
C PHE A 106 4.77 -7.39 -5.86
N VAL A 107 5.45 -7.19 -4.74
CA VAL A 107 4.88 -7.43 -3.40
C VAL A 107 3.66 -6.52 -3.18
N LEU A 108 3.75 -5.22 -3.48
CA LEU A 108 2.64 -4.29 -3.35
C LEU A 108 1.49 -4.60 -4.33
N LEU A 109 1.82 -5.14 -5.50
CA LEU A 109 0.82 -5.51 -6.51
C LEU A 109 -0.04 -6.69 -6.05
N THR A 110 0.51 -7.60 -5.25
CA THR A 110 -0.19 -8.80 -4.81
C THR A 110 -1.36 -8.44 -3.88
N PRO A 111 -2.61 -8.85 -4.17
CA PRO A 111 -3.77 -8.50 -3.33
C PRO A 111 -3.70 -9.08 -1.91
N PHE A 112 -2.93 -10.14 -1.71
CA PHE A 112 -2.73 -10.77 -0.41
C PHE A 112 -1.92 -9.88 0.54
N THR A 113 -0.83 -9.31 0.08
CA THR A 113 0.03 -8.40 0.88
C THR A 113 -0.70 -7.13 1.25
N ARG A 114 -1.55 -6.60 0.35
CA ARG A 114 -2.39 -5.44 0.64
C ARG A 114 -3.38 -5.71 1.77
N LYS A 115 -4.01 -6.88 1.81
CA LYS A 115 -4.91 -7.26 2.91
C LYS A 115 -4.17 -7.31 4.25
N ILE A 116 -2.95 -7.85 4.29
CA ILE A 116 -2.12 -7.90 5.49
C ILE A 116 -1.73 -6.48 5.92
N PHE A 117 -1.30 -5.64 4.98
CA PHE A 117 -0.93 -4.25 5.26
C PHE A 117 -2.12 -3.44 5.81
N PHE A 118 -3.31 -3.66 5.24
CA PHE A 118 -4.54 -3.03 5.69
C PHE A 118 -4.95 -3.50 7.09
N ALA A 119 -4.87 -4.81 7.36
CA ALA A 119 -5.16 -5.38 8.68
C ALA A 119 -4.19 -4.85 9.76
N LEU A 120 -2.91 -4.67 9.42
CA LEU A 120 -1.92 -4.08 10.32
C LEU A 120 -2.17 -2.58 10.57
N ALA A 121 -2.52 -1.83 9.53
CA ALA A 121 -2.79 -0.39 9.63
C ALA A 121 -4.06 -0.09 10.44
N LEU A 122 -5.11 -0.92 10.30
CA LEU A 122 -6.35 -0.77 11.04
C LEU A 122 -6.24 -1.26 12.48
N ARG A 123 -5.38 -2.25 12.77
CA ARG A 123 -5.19 -2.78 14.13
C ARG A 123 -4.73 -1.72 15.13
N ASN A 124 -4.06 -0.68 14.66
CA ASN A 124 -3.63 0.43 15.52
C ASN A 124 -4.74 1.46 15.78
N LYS A 125 -5.84 1.48 15.01
CA LYS A 125 -6.94 2.44 15.22
C LYS A 125 -8.07 1.90 16.08
N THR A 126 -8.27 0.58 16.13
CA THR A 126 -9.36 -0.04 16.91
C THR A 126 -9.13 -0.06 18.42
N LYS A 127 -7.96 0.37 18.90
CA LYS A 127 -7.69 0.45 20.35
C LYS A 127 -8.19 1.74 21.02
N THR A 128 -8.73 2.70 20.27
CA THR A 128 -9.08 4.03 20.82
C THR A 128 -10.59 4.32 20.82
N GLU A 129 -11.45 3.47 20.24
CA GLU A 129 -12.89 3.77 20.12
C GLU A 129 -13.84 2.83 20.86
N ASP A 130 -13.33 1.96 21.75
CA ASP A 130 -14.18 1.01 22.48
C ASP A 130 -14.66 1.55 23.85
N HIS A 131 -14.68 2.85 24.05
CA HIS A 131 -15.13 3.44 25.32
C HIS A 131 -16.12 4.60 25.23
N GLN A 132 -16.94 4.72 24.17
CA GLN A 132 -18.09 5.64 24.25
C GLN A 132 -19.11 5.27 23.17
N ASN A 133 -20.10 4.47 23.51
CA ASN A 133 -21.51 4.60 23.11
C ASN A 133 -22.28 3.30 23.44
N THR A 134 -22.29 2.93 24.71
CA THR A 134 -23.43 2.23 25.27
C THR A 134 -24.37 3.31 25.79
N ILE A 135 -25.34 3.71 24.99
CA ILE A 135 -26.51 4.42 25.49
C ILE A 135 -27.39 3.33 26.10
N ASP A 136 -27.39 3.22 27.43
CA ASP A 136 -28.38 2.49 28.17
C ASP A 136 -29.73 3.17 27.88
N GLY A 137 -30.47 2.61 26.95
CA GLY A 137 -31.86 2.94 26.73
C GLY A 137 -32.68 2.41 27.88
N GLU A 138 -32.97 3.24 28.86
CA GLU A 138 -33.94 2.98 29.92
C GLU A 138 -35.30 2.82 29.26
N ILE A 139 -35.84 1.57 29.28
CA ILE A 139 -37.19 1.28 28.82
C ILE A 139 -38.12 1.82 29.93
N VAL A 140 -38.69 2.99 29.71
CA VAL A 140 -39.80 3.50 30.54
C VAL A 140 -41.03 2.69 30.19
N ASP A 141 -41.34 1.76 31.08
CA ASP A 141 -42.58 1.00 31.06
C ASP A 141 -43.77 1.94 31.32
N GLN A 142 -44.46 2.32 30.26
CA GLN A 142 -45.65 3.15 30.34
C GLN A 142 -46.81 2.26 30.78
N LYS A 143 -46.99 2.17 32.09
CA LYS A 143 -48.15 1.54 32.76
C LYS A 143 -49.40 2.28 32.30
N LYS A 144 -50.19 1.57 31.52
CA LYS A 144 -51.54 1.94 31.12
C LYS A 144 -52.41 1.80 32.34
N ASP A 145 -52.81 2.89 32.98
CA ASP A 145 -53.92 2.89 33.94
C ASP A 145 -55.21 3.14 33.15
N ASP A 146 -56.03 2.14 33.17
CA ASP A 146 -57.43 2.16 32.78
C ASP A 146 -58.23 3.05 33.76
N LEU A 147 -59.03 3.94 33.22
CA LEU A 147 -60.37 4.29 33.70
C LEU A 147 -61.14 5.01 32.59
#